data_40265b4ea3fe8f7996d723ee847f223c
#
_entry.id   40265b4ea3fe8f7996d723ee847f223c
#
_cell.length_a   1.000
_cell.length_b   1.000
_cell.length_c   1.000
_cell.angle_alpha   90.00
_cell.angle_beta   90.00
_cell.angle_gamma   90.00
#
_symmetry.space_group_name_H-M   'P 1'
#
loop_
_entity.id
_entity.type
_entity.pdbx_description
1 polymer ?
#
loop_
_entity_poly.entity_id
_entity_poly.type
_entity_poly.pdbx_seq_one_letter_code
_entity_poly.pdbx_strand_id
1 'polypeptide(L)'
;MFSVMNGEERREKIVKMLTTGSKPIPGVALAKQFDVSRQVIVQDIALLRANGMNIFSTNRGYLIQKDSVMSRVFKVFHSDDDVERELTTIVDLGGMIEDVFVYHKVYGVLRADMNIKSRMDIRRYMQEIATGKSSLLKNVTSGFHYHTIRADSEEILDMIQEELGRQGF
;
A
#
# COMPACT_ATOMS: atom_id res chain seq x y z
N MET A 1 -16.06 -25.71 30.73
CA MET A 1 -16.92 -24.58 30.30
C MET A 1 -16.45 -24.18 28.90
N PHE A 2 -17.12 -24.62 27.83
CA PHE A 2 -16.73 -24.23 26.48
C PHE A 2 -17.20 -22.78 26.28
N SER A 3 -16.23 -21.86 26.18
CA SER A 3 -16.53 -20.47 25.84
C SER A 3 -17.14 -20.44 24.43
N VAL A 4 -18.39 -20.06 24.32
CA VAL A 4 -19.04 -19.83 23.01
C VAL A 4 -18.27 -18.69 22.35
N MET A 5 -17.64 -18.98 21.22
CA MET A 5 -16.89 -17.98 20.44
C MET A 5 -17.80 -16.81 20.08
N ASN A 6 -17.41 -15.61 20.47
CA ASN A 6 -18.18 -14.40 20.11
C ASN A 6 -18.02 -14.04 18.62
N GLY A 7 -18.87 -13.13 18.14
CA GLY A 7 -18.86 -12.76 16.72
C GLY A 7 -17.57 -12.05 16.27
N GLU A 8 -16.91 -11.31 17.16
CA GLU A 8 -15.66 -10.62 16.86
C GLU A 8 -14.50 -11.60 16.67
N GLU A 9 -14.31 -12.52 17.62
CA GLU A 9 -13.31 -13.58 17.53
C GLU A 9 -13.53 -14.47 16.30
N ARG A 10 -14.78 -14.72 15.93
CA ARG A 10 -15.11 -15.49 14.74
C ARG A 10 -14.69 -14.75 13.46
N ARG A 11 -15.00 -13.46 13.36
CA ARG A 11 -14.61 -12.64 12.22
C ARG A 11 -13.09 -12.53 12.04
N GLU A 12 -12.33 -12.37 13.13
CA GLU A 12 -10.87 -12.40 13.09
C GLU A 12 -10.33 -13.73 12.53
N LYS A 13 -10.91 -14.85 12.98
CA LYS A 13 -10.51 -16.17 12.47
C LYS A 13 -10.90 -16.37 11.01
N ILE A 14 -12.06 -15.86 10.58
CA ILE A 14 -12.46 -15.87 9.16
C ILE A 14 -11.43 -15.10 8.32
N VAL A 15 -11.05 -13.89 8.72
CA VAL A 15 -10.02 -13.10 8.03
C VAL A 15 -8.71 -13.88 7.96
N LYS A 16 -8.26 -14.45 9.07
CA LYS A 16 -7.03 -15.26 9.09
C LYS A 16 -7.09 -16.43 8.11
N MET A 17 -8.20 -17.18 8.08
CA MET A 17 -8.38 -18.30 7.16
C MET A 17 -8.37 -17.86 5.69
N LEU A 18 -9.07 -16.77 5.36
CA LEU A 18 -9.12 -16.22 4.01
C LEU A 18 -7.75 -15.66 3.57
N THR A 19 -6.97 -15.08 4.51
CA THR A 19 -5.66 -14.50 4.24
C THR A 19 -4.58 -15.56 4.05
N THR A 20 -4.61 -16.66 4.81
CA THR A 20 -3.62 -17.74 4.68
C THR A 20 -3.90 -18.68 3.50
N GLY A 21 -5.15 -18.73 3.06
CA GLY A 21 -5.58 -19.57 1.93
C GLY A 21 -5.35 -18.89 0.58
N SER A 22 -4.94 -19.66 -0.42
CA SER A 22 -4.88 -19.22 -1.82
C SER A 22 -6.13 -19.58 -2.64
N LYS A 23 -7.09 -20.29 -2.03
CA LYS A 23 -8.32 -20.78 -2.68
C LYS A 23 -9.55 -20.24 -1.98
N PRO A 24 -10.66 -20.02 -2.72
CA PRO A 24 -11.93 -19.60 -2.11
C PRO A 24 -12.40 -20.62 -1.08
N ILE A 25 -12.92 -20.14 0.06
CA ILE A 25 -13.48 -21.00 1.12
C ILE A 25 -15.00 -20.95 1.03
N PRO A 26 -15.67 -22.09 0.84
CA PRO A 26 -17.13 -22.15 0.77
C PRO A 26 -17.77 -21.65 2.08
N GLY A 27 -18.85 -20.87 1.97
CA GLY A 27 -19.56 -20.36 3.15
C GLY A 27 -20.11 -21.47 4.05
N VAL A 28 -20.48 -22.61 3.48
CA VAL A 28 -20.89 -23.80 4.26
C VAL A 28 -19.72 -24.42 5.04
N ALA A 29 -18.51 -24.35 4.51
CA ALA A 29 -17.31 -24.82 5.23
C ALA A 29 -16.99 -23.91 6.42
N LEU A 30 -17.10 -22.60 6.25
CA LEU A 30 -16.98 -21.63 7.36
C LEU A 30 -18.05 -21.85 8.42
N ALA A 31 -19.31 -22.01 7.99
CA ALA A 31 -20.44 -22.29 8.90
C ALA A 31 -20.18 -23.54 9.76
N LYS A 32 -19.72 -24.62 9.14
CA LYS A 32 -19.36 -25.86 9.82
C LYS A 32 -18.16 -25.68 10.75
N GLN A 33 -17.13 -24.94 10.31
CA GLN A 33 -15.91 -24.70 11.10
C GLN A 33 -16.19 -23.95 12.40
N PHE A 34 -17.15 -23.04 12.39
CA PHE A 34 -17.47 -22.18 13.54
C PHE A 34 -18.76 -22.59 14.26
N ASP A 35 -19.37 -23.69 13.87
CA ASP A 35 -20.63 -24.21 14.43
C ASP A 35 -21.76 -23.15 14.45
N VAL A 36 -21.95 -22.46 13.32
CA VAL A 36 -22.96 -21.44 13.13
C VAL A 36 -23.73 -21.69 11.82
N SER A 37 -24.89 -21.02 11.67
CA SER A 37 -25.63 -21.07 10.40
C SER A 37 -24.89 -20.36 9.27
N ARG A 38 -25.15 -20.73 8.02
CA ARG A 38 -24.64 -20.01 6.85
C ARG A 38 -25.05 -18.54 6.86
N GLN A 39 -26.22 -18.23 7.39
CA GLN A 39 -26.73 -16.84 7.49
C GLN A 39 -25.82 -15.98 8.40
N VAL A 40 -25.32 -16.55 9.49
CA VAL A 40 -24.35 -15.86 10.38
C VAL A 40 -23.05 -15.57 9.64
N ILE A 41 -22.55 -16.51 8.83
CA ILE A 41 -21.36 -16.26 8.00
C ILE A 41 -21.59 -15.14 6.98
N VAL A 42 -22.77 -15.09 6.34
CA VAL A 42 -23.13 -14.01 5.41
C VAL A 42 -23.11 -12.65 6.12
N GLN A 43 -23.64 -12.57 7.33
CA GLN A 43 -23.60 -11.35 8.15
C GLN A 43 -22.18 -10.97 8.57
N ASP A 44 -21.36 -11.93 8.99
CA ASP A 44 -19.95 -11.69 9.34
C ASP A 44 -19.16 -11.15 8.14
N ILE A 45 -19.34 -11.72 6.96
CA ILE A 45 -18.71 -11.25 5.72
C ILE A 45 -19.18 -9.83 5.37
N ALA A 46 -20.47 -9.53 5.55
CA ALA A 46 -21.01 -8.18 5.32
C ALA A 46 -20.38 -7.15 6.25
N LEU A 47 -20.23 -7.48 7.54
CA LEU A 47 -19.58 -6.61 8.52
C LEU A 47 -18.07 -6.43 8.21
N LEU A 48 -17.37 -7.49 7.83
CA LEU A 48 -15.96 -7.40 7.43
C LEU A 48 -15.76 -6.49 6.21
N ARG A 49 -16.64 -6.58 5.22
CA ARG A 49 -16.66 -5.68 4.06
C ARG A 49 -16.94 -4.22 4.45
N ALA A 50 -17.89 -4.00 5.34
CA ALA A 50 -18.19 -2.67 5.86
C ALA A 50 -17.00 -2.05 6.61
N ASN A 51 -16.14 -2.88 7.20
CA ASN A 51 -14.89 -2.48 7.85
C ASN A 51 -13.67 -2.42 6.89
N GLY A 52 -13.91 -2.39 5.57
CA GLY A 52 -12.87 -2.17 4.56
C GLY A 52 -12.14 -3.43 4.11
N MET A 53 -12.57 -4.64 4.51
CA MET A 53 -11.96 -5.88 4.04
C MET A 53 -12.39 -6.20 2.59
N ASN A 54 -11.41 -6.38 1.70
CA ASN A 54 -11.64 -6.73 0.29
C ASN A 54 -11.98 -8.22 0.13
N ILE A 55 -13.19 -8.62 0.53
CA ILE A 55 -13.67 -10.02 0.44
C ILE A 55 -14.60 -10.16 -0.76
N PHE A 56 -14.25 -11.04 -1.70
CA PHE A 56 -15.04 -11.35 -2.89
C PHE A 56 -15.87 -12.61 -2.69
N SER A 57 -17.07 -12.61 -3.27
CA SER A 57 -17.88 -13.82 -3.42
C SER A 57 -17.63 -14.41 -4.80
N THR A 58 -17.25 -15.67 -4.85
CA THR A 58 -17.11 -16.45 -6.08
C THR A 58 -18.13 -17.58 -6.08
N ASN A 59 -18.27 -18.28 -7.21
CA ASN A 59 -19.08 -19.49 -7.29
C ASN A 59 -18.54 -20.65 -6.39
N ARG A 60 -17.29 -20.53 -5.92
CA ARG A 60 -16.63 -21.52 -5.05
C ARG A 60 -16.56 -21.11 -3.58
N GLY A 61 -16.93 -19.90 -3.25
CA GLY A 61 -16.89 -19.37 -1.88
C GLY A 61 -16.31 -17.97 -1.77
N TYR A 62 -15.87 -17.62 -0.57
CA TYR A 62 -15.26 -16.34 -0.26
C TYR A 62 -13.75 -16.37 -0.45
N LEU A 63 -13.23 -15.29 -0.99
CA LEU A 63 -11.80 -15.04 -1.18
C LEU A 63 -11.49 -13.62 -0.69
N ILE A 64 -10.45 -13.46 0.09
CA ILE A 64 -9.91 -12.12 0.37
C ILE A 64 -8.87 -11.78 -0.69
N GLN A 65 -9.03 -10.63 -1.33
CA GLN A 65 -7.95 -10.09 -2.13
C GLN A 65 -6.91 -9.57 -1.11
N LYS A 66 -5.76 -10.20 -1.09
CA LYS A 66 -4.59 -9.58 -0.48
C LYS A 66 -4.29 -8.38 -1.36
N ASP A 67 -4.39 -7.19 -0.79
CA ASP A 67 -3.65 -6.08 -1.33
C ASP A 67 -2.17 -6.45 -1.09
N SER A 68 -1.60 -7.20 -2.02
CA SER A 68 -0.17 -7.46 -2.06
C SER A 68 0.53 -6.20 -2.53
N VAL A 69 0.28 -5.10 -1.81
CA VAL A 69 1.02 -3.87 -2.03
C VAL A 69 2.40 -4.11 -1.47
N MET A 70 3.32 -4.40 -2.38
CA MET A 70 4.73 -4.46 -2.05
C MET A 70 5.26 -3.05 -1.84
N SER A 71 6.23 -2.90 -0.96
CA SER A 71 6.87 -1.60 -0.75
C SER A 71 8.39 -1.76 -0.65
N ARG A 72 9.11 -0.77 -1.19
CA ARG A 72 10.57 -0.72 -1.16
C ARG A 72 11.01 0.72 -0.94
N VAL A 73 12.11 0.89 -0.20
CA VAL A 73 12.75 2.18 -0.01
C VAL A 73 13.82 2.38 -1.09
N PHE A 74 13.71 3.48 -1.80
CA PHE A 74 14.66 3.89 -2.83
C PHE A 74 15.48 5.07 -2.32
N LYS A 75 16.80 4.98 -2.43
CA LYS A 75 17.70 6.10 -2.20
C LYS A 75 17.98 6.76 -3.54
N VAL A 76 17.70 8.05 -3.63
CA VAL A 76 17.84 8.82 -4.86
C VAL A 76 18.64 10.10 -4.63
N PHE A 77 19.23 10.58 -5.71
CA PHE A 77 20.00 11.83 -5.73
C PHE A 77 19.80 12.53 -7.06
N HIS A 78 19.27 13.75 -7.02
CA HIS A 78 19.10 14.57 -8.22
C HIS A 78 18.93 16.06 -7.90
N SER A 79 18.97 16.91 -8.94
CA SER A 79 18.68 18.33 -8.87
C SER A 79 17.16 18.61 -8.71
N ASP A 80 16.80 19.87 -8.48
CA ASP A 80 15.40 20.27 -8.41
C ASP A 80 14.68 20.17 -9.77
N ASP A 81 15.43 20.32 -10.87
CA ASP A 81 14.90 20.23 -12.24
C ASP A 81 14.47 18.80 -12.60
N ASP A 82 14.98 17.81 -11.91
CA ASP A 82 14.71 16.38 -12.17
C ASP A 82 13.55 15.81 -11.35
N VAL A 83 12.99 16.54 -10.40
CA VAL A 83 11.92 16.06 -9.51
C VAL A 83 10.71 15.54 -10.28
N GLU A 84 10.21 16.31 -11.25
CA GLU A 84 9.06 15.88 -12.05
C GLU A 84 9.36 14.63 -12.86
N ARG A 85 10.59 14.52 -13.40
CA ARG A 85 11.03 13.36 -14.18
C ARG A 85 11.11 12.10 -13.32
N GLU A 86 11.68 12.19 -12.12
CA GLU A 86 11.73 11.09 -11.16
C GLU A 86 10.33 10.59 -10.80
N LEU A 87 9.47 11.49 -10.31
CA LEU A 87 8.11 11.14 -9.89
C LEU A 87 7.27 10.56 -11.05
N THR A 88 7.43 11.12 -12.25
CA THR A 88 6.76 10.62 -13.46
C THR A 88 7.22 9.21 -13.82
N THR A 89 8.52 8.93 -13.75
CA THR A 89 9.07 7.61 -14.01
C THR A 89 8.46 6.56 -13.08
N ILE A 90 8.39 6.84 -11.79
CA ILE A 90 7.82 5.93 -10.80
C ILE A 90 6.34 5.65 -11.08
N VAL A 91 5.55 6.70 -11.29
CA VAL A 91 4.10 6.59 -11.50
C VAL A 91 3.77 5.90 -12.83
N ASP A 92 4.48 6.20 -13.90
CA ASP A 92 4.25 5.61 -15.23
C ASP A 92 4.55 4.10 -15.26
N LEU A 93 5.45 3.63 -14.41
CA LEU A 93 5.75 2.21 -14.23
C LEU A 93 4.77 1.50 -13.28
N GLY A 94 3.80 2.22 -12.70
CA GLY A 94 2.80 1.64 -11.79
C GLY A 94 3.15 1.74 -10.31
N GLY A 95 4.16 2.53 -9.94
CA GLY A 95 4.50 2.82 -8.56
C GLY A 95 3.64 3.94 -7.97
N MET A 96 3.48 3.91 -6.66
CA MET A 96 2.91 4.97 -5.84
C MET A 96 3.97 5.45 -4.86
N ILE A 97 4.28 6.74 -4.87
CA ILE A 97 5.19 7.36 -3.91
C ILE A 97 4.40 7.63 -2.62
N GLU A 98 4.69 6.87 -1.56
CA GLU A 98 4.04 7.00 -0.26
C GLU A 98 4.54 8.23 0.48
N ASP A 99 5.86 8.38 0.55
CA ASP A 99 6.52 9.44 1.31
C ASP A 99 7.86 9.86 0.69
N VAL A 100 8.42 10.93 1.25
CA VAL A 100 9.81 11.33 1.10
C VAL A 100 10.44 11.46 2.48
N PHE A 101 11.66 11.02 2.67
CA PHE A 101 12.39 11.24 3.90
C PHE A 101 13.89 11.43 3.69
N VAL A 102 14.51 12.06 4.68
CA VAL A 102 15.96 12.29 4.72
C VAL A 102 16.50 11.99 6.12
N TYR A 103 17.78 11.63 6.19
CA TYR A 103 18.50 11.49 7.45
C TYR A 103 19.26 12.78 7.77
N HIS A 104 18.74 13.54 8.70
CA HIS A 104 19.40 14.79 9.15
C HIS A 104 20.25 14.52 10.38
N LYS A 105 21.49 15.05 10.40
CA LYS A 105 22.47 14.78 11.48
C LYS A 105 21.99 15.19 12.88
N VAL A 106 21.18 16.24 12.98
CA VAL A 106 20.71 16.80 14.24
C VAL A 106 19.27 16.34 14.55
N TYR A 107 18.38 16.35 13.56
CA TYR A 107 16.94 16.08 13.76
C TYR A 107 16.55 14.63 13.54
N GLY A 108 17.49 13.76 13.12
CA GLY A 108 17.17 12.37 12.81
C GLY A 108 16.42 12.23 11.48
N VAL A 109 15.44 11.34 11.42
CA VAL A 109 14.64 11.13 10.22
C VAL A 109 13.58 12.23 10.10
N LEU A 110 13.65 13.00 9.04
CA LEU A 110 12.60 13.95 8.64
C LEU A 110 11.82 13.31 7.52
N ARG A 111 10.50 13.17 7.68
CA ARG A 111 9.60 12.48 6.74
C ARG A 111 8.38 13.34 6.44
N ALA A 112 7.93 13.27 5.18
CA ALA A 112 6.69 13.89 4.73
C ALA A 112 5.91 12.92 3.84
N ASP A 113 4.61 12.78 4.10
CA ASP A 113 3.71 11.99 3.27
C ASP A 113 3.50 12.68 1.92
N MET A 114 3.54 11.92 0.84
CA MET A 114 3.33 12.42 -0.52
C MET A 114 2.05 11.86 -1.15
N ASN A 115 1.83 10.56 -1.05
CA ASN A 115 0.66 9.84 -1.59
C ASN A 115 0.43 10.12 -3.10
N ILE A 116 1.51 10.20 -3.87
CA ILE A 116 1.49 10.48 -5.31
C ILE A 116 1.33 9.16 -6.08
N LYS A 117 0.24 9.03 -6.82
CA LYS A 117 -0.10 7.83 -7.61
C LYS A 117 -0.51 8.11 -9.05
N SER A 118 -0.54 9.38 -9.45
CA SER A 118 -0.94 9.79 -10.79
C SER A 118 -0.16 11.02 -11.26
N ARG A 119 -0.11 11.21 -12.58
CA ARG A 119 0.47 12.44 -13.16
C ARG A 119 -0.29 13.71 -12.74
N MET A 120 -1.57 13.60 -12.34
CA MET A 120 -2.32 14.72 -11.79
C MET A 120 -1.80 15.11 -10.40
N ASP A 121 -1.48 14.11 -9.56
CA ASP A 121 -0.91 14.36 -8.23
C ASP A 121 0.47 15.02 -8.36
N ILE A 122 1.29 14.58 -9.33
CA ILE A 122 2.59 15.21 -9.62
C ILE A 122 2.40 16.68 -9.98
N ARG A 123 1.45 17.01 -10.87
CA ARG A 123 1.18 18.41 -11.25
C ARG A 123 0.79 19.26 -10.07
N ARG A 124 -0.09 18.77 -9.18
CA ARG A 124 -0.46 19.50 -7.95
C ARG A 124 0.75 19.74 -7.06
N TYR A 125 1.54 18.68 -6.82
CA TYR A 125 2.74 18.77 -6.01
C TYR A 125 3.74 19.80 -6.57
N MET A 126 4.02 19.76 -7.87
CA MET A 126 4.92 20.72 -8.52
C MET A 126 4.38 22.15 -8.45
N GLN A 127 3.06 22.36 -8.57
CA GLN A 127 2.44 23.67 -8.41
C GLN A 127 2.59 24.19 -6.96
N GLU A 128 2.41 23.34 -5.95
CA GLU A 128 2.60 23.73 -4.55
C GLU A 128 4.04 24.14 -4.26
N ILE A 129 5.02 23.38 -4.77
CA ILE A 129 6.44 23.74 -4.66
C ILE A 129 6.74 25.05 -5.38
N ALA A 130 6.21 25.27 -6.58
CA ALA A 130 6.43 26.49 -7.38
C ALA A 130 5.87 27.75 -6.69
N THR A 131 4.89 27.64 -5.79
CA THR A 131 4.39 28.79 -5.01
C THR A 131 5.40 29.35 -4.01
N GLY A 132 6.53 28.66 -3.79
CA GLY A 132 7.58 29.09 -2.88
C GLY A 132 7.23 29.04 -1.39
N LYS A 133 6.07 28.48 -1.04
CA LYS A 133 5.65 28.34 0.37
C LYS A 133 6.42 27.28 1.14
N SER A 134 7.09 26.36 0.43
CA SER A 134 7.90 25.30 1.01
C SER A 134 9.08 24.98 0.09
N SER A 135 10.16 24.45 0.67
CA SER A 135 11.29 23.90 -0.06
C SER A 135 11.22 22.38 -0.07
N LEU A 136 11.84 21.75 -1.07
CA LEU A 136 11.97 20.31 -1.15
C LEU A 136 12.79 19.78 0.02
N LEU A 137 12.33 18.70 0.65
CA LEU A 137 12.99 18.11 1.81
C LEU A 137 14.43 17.67 1.52
N LYS A 138 14.72 17.23 0.28
CA LYS A 138 16.05 16.85 -0.18
C LYS A 138 17.10 17.97 -0.08
N ASN A 139 16.67 19.24 -0.04
CA ASN A 139 17.58 20.38 0.01
C ASN A 139 18.32 20.51 1.35
N VAL A 140 17.80 19.89 2.43
CA VAL A 140 18.48 19.83 3.73
C VAL A 140 19.62 18.79 3.76
N THR A 141 19.75 17.94 2.75
CA THR A 141 20.74 16.86 2.61
C THR A 141 21.50 16.94 1.31
N SER A 142 21.59 18.11 0.69
CA SER A 142 22.34 18.35 -0.55
C SER A 142 21.90 17.44 -1.72
N GLY A 143 20.60 17.14 -1.81
CA GLY A 143 19.99 16.39 -2.90
C GLY A 143 19.73 14.91 -2.58
N PHE A 144 20.38 14.32 -1.58
CA PHE A 144 20.11 12.93 -1.18
C PHE A 144 18.82 12.82 -0.40
N HIS A 145 17.95 11.92 -0.83
CA HIS A 145 16.69 11.61 -0.14
C HIS A 145 16.24 10.18 -0.40
N TYR A 146 15.18 9.80 0.25
CA TYR A 146 14.60 8.46 0.15
C TYR A 146 13.11 8.57 -0.11
N HIS A 147 12.60 7.64 -0.92
CA HIS A 147 11.18 7.43 -1.13
C HIS A 147 10.77 6.03 -0.69
N THR A 148 9.66 5.91 0.03
CA THR A 148 8.95 4.65 0.13
C THR A 148 8.01 4.56 -1.07
N ILE A 149 8.24 3.57 -1.93
CA ILE A 149 7.42 3.33 -3.12
C ILE A 149 6.64 2.04 -2.93
N ARG A 150 5.34 2.10 -3.21
CA ARG A 150 4.43 0.95 -3.25
C ARG A 150 4.13 0.57 -4.68
N ALA A 151 3.95 -0.73 -4.91
CA ALA A 151 3.53 -1.28 -6.19
C ALA A 151 2.75 -2.60 -6.01
N ASP A 152 2.04 -3.03 -7.04
CA ASP A 152 1.24 -4.24 -6.99
C ASP A 152 2.08 -5.53 -7.04
N SER A 153 3.36 -5.43 -7.43
CA SER A 153 4.29 -6.57 -7.45
C SER A 153 5.74 -6.16 -7.28
N GLU A 154 6.61 -7.13 -6.92
CA GLU A 154 8.07 -6.94 -6.84
C GLU A 154 8.66 -6.63 -8.22
N GLU A 155 8.14 -7.20 -9.30
CA GLU A 155 8.61 -6.94 -10.66
C GLU A 155 8.46 -5.46 -11.04
N ILE A 156 7.38 -4.81 -10.60
CA ILE A 156 7.19 -3.36 -10.81
C ILE A 156 8.26 -2.58 -10.04
N LEU A 157 8.54 -2.96 -8.79
CA LEU A 157 9.59 -2.33 -7.99
C LEU A 157 10.98 -2.51 -8.61
N ASP A 158 11.26 -3.68 -9.19
CA ASP A 158 12.50 -3.95 -9.92
C ASP A 158 12.61 -3.07 -11.18
N MET A 159 11.54 -2.98 -11.97
CA MET A 159 11.49 -2.10 -13.16
C MET A 159 11.73 -0.63 -12.79
N ILE A 160 11.14 -0.15 -11.69
CA ILE A 160 11.35 1.21 -11.19
C ILE A 160 12.83 1.40 -10.81
N GLN A 161 13.42 0.44 -10.11
CA GLN A 161 14.83 0.51 -9.70
C GLN A 161 15.78 0.57 -10.89
N GLU A 162 15.56 -0.28 -11.90
CA GLU A 162 16.36 -0.29 -13.12
C GLU A 162 16.25 1.02 -13.88
N GLU A 163 15.04 1.54 -14.04
CA GLU A 163 14.80 2.76 -14.81
C GLU A 163 15.36 4.01 -14.09
N LEU A 164 15.17 4.13 -12.76
CA LEU A 164 15.78 5.21 -11.98
C LEU A 164 17.31 5.16 -12.08
N GLY A 165 17.92 3.98 -11.95
CA GLY A 165 19.36 3.80 -12.11
C GLY A 165 19.85 4.15 -13.53
N ARG A 166 19.10 3.81 -14.58
CA ARG A 166 19.40 4.17 -15.98
C ARG A 166 19.37 5.69 -16.21
N GLN A 167 18.48 6.38 -15.51
CA GLN A 167 18.35 7.85 -15.56
C GLN A 167 19.35 8.59 -14.68
N GLY A 168 20.12 7.88 -13.83
CA GLY A 168 21.16 8.44 -12.97
C GLY A 168 20.65 8.98 -11.64
N PHE A 169 19.50 8.50 -11.18
CA PHE A 169 18.91 8.86 -9.88
C PHE A 169 19.45 8.03 -8.73
#